data_ebceecc62b5386e1f981c26567afec89
#
_entry.id   ebceecc62b5386e1f981c26567afec89
#
_cell.length_a   1.000
_cell.length_b   1.000
_cell.length_c   1.000
_cell.angle_alpha   90.00
_cell.angle_beta   90.00
_cell.angle_gamma   90.00
#
_symmetry.space_group_name_H-M   'P 1'
#
loop_
_entity.id
_entity.type
_entity.pdbx_description
1 polymer ?
#
loop_
_entity_poly.entity_id
_entity_poly.type
_entity_poly.pdbx_seq_one_letter_code
_entity_poly.pdbx_strand_id
1 'polypeptide(L)'
;MSIYAAGIGQGTLTGYGRLQSGFMSIPVIDTFLKKDSQPGLAPLNKKVFIYQGEADTTVPKAATDLLIASMKANGTSASNIQYTTSAAWDHGTVYTQNYTSFVDNIDSLFQ
;
A
#
# COMPACT_ATOMS: atom_id res chain seq x y z
N MET A 1 8.18 26.63 12.17
CA MET A 1 8.70 25.37 11.59
C MET A 1 7.68 24.27 11.81
N SER A 2 7.38 23.50 10.77
CA SER A 2 6.42 22.41 10.93
C SER A 2 7.05 21.26 11.70
N ILE A 3 6.23 20.54 12.46
CA ILE A 3 6.61 19.31 13.18
C ILE A 3 7.17 18.27 12.22
N TYR A 4 6.62 18.22 11.02
CA TYR A 4 7.09 17.35 9.94
C TYR A 4 8.56 17.63 9.59
N ALA A 5 8.91 18.90 9.40
CA ALA A 5 10.29 19.29 9.08
C ALA A 5 11.26 18.95 10.23
N ALA A 6 10.83 19.07 11.48
CA ALA A 6 11.63 18.69 12.64
C ALA A 6 11.90 17.18 12.74
N GLY A 7 11.03 16.36 12.15
CA GLY A 7 11.18 14.91 12.11
C GLY A 7 11.99 14.39 10.93
N ILE A 8 12.27 15.19 9.92
CA ILE A 8 13.09 14.78 8.78
C ILE A 8 14.49 14.42 9.27
N GLY A 9 14.96 13.23 8.91
CA GLY A 9 16.23 12.70 9.34
C GLY A 9 16.17 11.83 10.61
N GLN A 10 15.01 11.75 11.29
CA GLN A 10 14.81 10.84 12.42
C GLN A 10 14.49 9.41 11.96
N GLY A 11 14.20 9.21 10.67
CA GLY A 11 14.06 7.89 10.05
C GLY A 11 12.77 7.12 10.40
N THR A 12 12.03 7.54 11.39
CA THR A 12 10.81 6.86 11.84
C THR A 12 9.71 7.83 12.20
N LEU A 13 8.46 7.39 12.06
CA LEU A 13 7.30 8.18 12.47
C LEU A 13 7.33 8.51 13.97
N THR A 14 7.90 7.62 14.78
CA THR A 14 8.10 7.84 16.21
C THR A 14 9.16 8.91 16.51
N GLY A 15 10.09 9.16 15.59
CA GLY A 15 11.01 10.29 15.69
C GLY A 15 10.32 11.65 15.58
N TYR A 16 9.23 11.72 14.83
CA TYR A 16 8.36 12.90 14.80
C TYR A 16 7.56 13.05 16.09
N GLY A 17 7.40 11.98 16.80
CA GLY A 17 6.66 11.89 18.04
C GLY A 17 7.39 12.45 19.26
N ARG A 18 8.34 13.36 19.08
CA ARG A 18 8.75 14.29 20.15
C ARG A 18 7.57 15.07 20.73
N LEU A 19 6.44 14.96 20.06
CA LEU A 19 5.20 15.54 20.49
C LEU A 19 4.68 14.89 21.75
N GLN A 20 4.53 13.58 21.74
CA GLN A 20 4.10 12.80 22.90
C GLN A 20 4.55 11.35 22.74
N SER A 21 5.17 10.78 23.78
CA SER A 21 5.35 9.34 23.83
C SER A 21 3.97 8.67 23.84
N GLY A 22 3.82 7.64 23.03
CA GLY A 22 2.56 6.89 22.95
C GLY A 22 1.45 7.53 22.13
N PHE A 23 1.74 8.54 21.26
CA PHE A 23 0.73 9.16 20.41
C PHE A 23 -0.02 8.15 19.53
N MET A 24 0.61 7.05 19.13
CA MET A 24 -0.01 5.98 18.36
C MET A 24 -1.08 5.21 19.14
N SER A 25 -1.09 5.32 20.47
CA SER A 25 -2.09 4.72 21.35
C SER A 25 -3.25 5.65 21.68
N ILE A 26 -3.23 6.89 21.20
CA ILE A 26 -4.38 7.82 21.32
C ILE A 26 -5.56 7.18 20.56
N PRO A 27 -6.76 7.04 21.18
CA PRO A 27 -7.84 6.23 20.60
C PRO A 27 -8.24 6.57 19.17
N VAL A 28 -8.31 7.85 18.81
CA VAL A 28 -8.64 8.27 17.44
C VAL A 28 -7.52 7.92 16.45
N ILE A 29 -6.25 8.04 16.85
CA ILE A 29 -5.10 7.69 16.02
C ILE A 29 -4.97 6.18 15.90
N ASP A 30 -5.12 5.44 16.99
CA ASP A 30 -5.11 3.99 16.99
C ASP A 30 -6.20 3.41 16.09
N THR A 31 -7.41 3.93 16.17
CA THR A 31 -8.52 3.54 15.29
C THR A 31 -8.22 3.84 13.84
N PHE A 32 -7.70 5.02 13.52
CA PHE A 32 -7.31 5.38 12.16
C PHE A 32 -6.26 4.43 11.60
N LEU A 33 -5.19 4.15 12.35
CA LEU A 33 -4.11 3.28 11.91
C LEU A 33 -4.55 1.82 11.74
N LYS A 34 -5.40 1.32 12.64
CA LYS A 34 -5.83 -0.09 12.64
C LYS A 34 -7.02 -0.37 11.73
N LYS A 35 -7.81 0.62 11.41
CA LYS A 35 -9.06 0.45 10.70
C LYS A 35 -9.10 1.26 9.40
N ASP A 36 -9.04 2.57 9.50
CA ASP A 36 -9.34 3.45 8.36
C ASP A 36 -8.20 3.51 7.34
N SER A 37 -6.95 3.32 7.79
CA SER A 37 -5.77 3.31 6.91
C SER A 37 -5.34 1.92 6.43
N GLN A 38 -6.15 0.88 6.68
CA GLN A 38 -5.84 -0.49 6.28
C GLN A 38 -6.64 -0.89 5.03
N PRO A 39 -6.07 -0.81 3.83
CA PRO A 39 -6.82 -1.05 2.59
C PRO A 39 -7.31 -2.50 2.42
N GLY A 40 -6.75 -3.44 3.17
CA GLY A 40 -7.12 -4.85 3.09
C GLY A 40 -8.26 -5.30 4.02
N LEU A 41 -8.84 -4.40 4.84
CA LEU A 41 -9.83 -4.80 5.86
C LEU A 41 -11.24 -4.98 5.32
N ALA A 42 -11.63 -4.25 4.29
CA ALA A 42 -12.97 -4.34 3.71
C ALA A 42 -12.94 -5.23 2.46
N PRO A 43 -13.93 -6.11 2.26
CA PRO A 43 -14.02 -6.91 1.04
C PRO A 43 -14.30 -6.00 -0.16
N LEU A 44 -13.55 -6.20 -1.23
CA LEU A 44 -13.77 -5.50 -2.50
C LEU A 44 -14.53 -6.41 -3.47
N ASN A 45 -15.59 -5.88 -4.06
CA ASN A 45 -16.41 -6.58 -5.05
C ASN A 45 -16.11 -6.16 -6.50
N LYS A 46 -15.03 -5.42 -6.70
CA LYS A 46 -14.56 -4.93 -7.99
C LYS A 46 -13.18 -5.48 -8.31
N LYS A 47 -12.81 -5.42 -9.59
CA LYS A 47 -11.47 -5.77 -10.04
C LYS A 47 -10.43 -4.84 -9.41
N VAL A 48 -9.34 -5.45 -8.95
CA VAL A 48 -8.17 -4.76 -8.41
C VAL A 48 -6.95 -5.24 -9.17
N PHE A 49 -6.23 -4.32 -9.75
CA PHE A 49 -4.98 -4.59 -10.47
C PHE A 49 -3.81 -4.10 -9.59
N ILE A 50 -2.93 -5.01 -9.22
CA ILE A 50 -1.79 -4.72 -8.37
C ILE A 50 -0.51 -5.05 -9.15
N TYR A 51 0.39 -4.09 -9.22
CA TYR A 51 1.70 -4.24 -9.84
C TYR A 51 2.78 -4.00 -8.79
N GLN A 52 3.72 -4.91 -8.68
CA GLN A 52 4.78 -4.87 -7.68
C GLN A 52 6.12 -5.24 -8.29
N GLY A 53 7.12 -4.40 -8.10
CA GLY A 53 8.50 -4.74 -8.41
C GLY A 53 9.08 -5.68 -7.36
N GLU A 54 9.71 -6.76 -7.80
CA GLU A 54 10.41 -7.67 -6.88
C GLU A 54 11.75 -7.10 -6.42
N ALA A 55 12.32 -6.16 -7.20
CA ALA A 55 13.52 -5.41 -6.84
C ALA A 55 13.19 -4.10 -6.09
N ASP A 56 11.93 -3.88 -5.71
CA ASP A 56 11.51 -2.68 -4.97
C ASP A 56 12.00 -2.76 -3.52
N THR A 57 12.93 -1.87 -3.18
CA THR A 57 13.48 -1.75 -1.82
C THR A 57 12.76 -0.68 -1.00
N THR A 58 11.93 0.15 -1.61
CA THR A 58 11.14 1.18 -0.94
C THR A 58 9.85 0.58 -0.36
N VAL A 59 9.14 -0.19 -1.19
CA VAL A 59 7.98 -0.99 -0.76
C VAL A 59 8.30 -2.44 -1.09
N PRO A 60 8.83 -3.21 -0.14
CA PRO A 60 9.18 -4.61 -0.37
C PRO A 60 7.99 -5.44 -0.82
N LYS A 61 8.21 -6.34 -1.78
CA LYS A 61 7.17 -7.25 -2.29
C LYS A 61 6.43 -8.00 -1.18
N ALA A 62 7.13 -8.37 -0.11
CA ALA A 62 6.52 -9.05 1.04
C ALA A 62 5.39 -8.25 1.69
N ALA A 63 5.47 -6.92 1.70
CA ALA A 63 4.40 -6.07 2.23
C ALA A 63 3.14 -6.13 1.34
N THR A 64 3.32 -6.14 0.03
CA THR A 64 2.21 -6.30 -0.93
C THR A 64 1.61 -7.70 -0.86
N ASP A 65 2.43 -8.74 -0.70
CA ASP A 65 1.96 -10.11 -0.52
C ASP A 65 1.07 -10.24 0.73
N LEU A 66 1.46 -9.61 1.84
CA LEU A 66 0.65 -9.55 3.07
C LEU A 66 -0.66 -8.80 2.87
N LEU A 67 -0.64 -7.69 2.14
CA LEU A 67 -1.86 -6.95 1.78
C LEU A 67 -2.83 -7.85 1.01
N ILE A 68 -2.35 -8.55 -0.02
CA ILE A 68 -3.18 -9.45 -0.83
C ILE A 68 -3.75 -10.59 0.01
N ALA A 69 -2.95 -11.17 0.90
CA ALA A 69 -3.41 -12.20 1.82
C ALA A 69 -4.51 -11.67 2.75
N SER A 70 -4.34 -10.45 3.28
CA SER A 70 -5.34 -9.77 4.10
C SER A 70 -6.65 -9.51 3.33
N MET A 71 -6.56 -9.01 2.09
CA MET A 71 -7.73 -8.78 1.24
C MET A 71 -8.54 -10.06 1.04
N LYS A 72 -7.87 -11.17 0.75
CA LYS A 72 -8.53 -12.48 0.57
C LYS A 72 -9.15 -12.97 1.87
N ALA A 73 -8.42 -12.88 2.99
CA ALA A 73 -8.91 -13.28 4.30
C ALA A 73 -10.14 -12.48 4.75
N ASN A 74 -10.24 -11.23 4.33
CA ASN A 74 -11.38 -10.35 4.64
C ASN A 74 -12.49 -10.40 3.58
N GLY A 75 -12.47 -11.34 2.65
CA GLY A 75 -13.59 -11.65 1.77
C GLY A 75 -13.48 -11.12 0.33
N THR A 76 -12.34 -10.50 -0.05
CA THR A 76 -12.13 -10.16 -1.46
C THR A 76 -11.89 -11.44 -2.26
N SER A 77 -12.72 -11.68 -3.29
CA SER A 77 -12.55 -12.84 -4.15
C SER A 77 -11.19 -12.82 -4.87
N ALA A 78 -10.51 -13.96 -4.88
CA ALA A 78 -9.25 -14.11 -5.62
C ALA A 78 -9.42 -13.78 -7.12
N SER A 79 -10.58 -14.02 -7.69
CA SER A 79 -10.90 -13.67 -9.09
C SER A 79 -10.98 -12.16 -9.35
N ASN A 80 -11.12 -11.36 -8.30
CA ASN A 80 -11.10 -9.90 -8.40
C ASN A 80 -9.69 -9.32 -8.28
N ILE A 81 -8.71 -10.10 -7.83
CA ILE A 81 -7.34 -9.62 -7.65
C ILE A 81 -6.48 -10.11 -8.80
N GLN A 82 -5.99 -9.19 -9.60
CA GLN A 82 -4.95 -9.46 -10.58
C GLN A 82 -3.63 -8.89 -10.05
N TYR A 83 -2.69 -9.78 -9.74
CA TYR A 83 -1.40 -9.44 -9.18
C TYR A 83 -0.29 -9.76 -10.18
N THR A 84 0.47 -8.74 -10.55
CA THR A 84 1.54 -8.84 -11.54
C THR A 84 2.86 -8.39 -10.93
N THR A 85 3.88 -9.24 -11.00
CA THR A 85 5.22 -8.94 -10.47
C THR A 85 6.30 -9.22 -11.51
N SER A 86 7.45 -8.60 -11.33
CA SER A 86 8.65 -8.90 -12.12
C SER A 86 9.91 -8.60 -11.33
N ALA A 87 10.90 -9.47 -11.46
CA ALA A 87 12.24 -9.26 -10.90
C ALA A 87 12.98 -8.08 -11.56
N ALA A 88 12.55 -7.67 -12.75
CA ALA A 88 13.14 -6.54 -13.47
C ALA A 88 12.61 -5.17 -13.02
N TRP A 89 11.60 -5.14 -12.14
CA TRP A 89 10.99 -3.88 -11.71
C TRP A 89 11.43 -3.49 -10.30
N ASP A 90 11.88 -2.25 -10.19
CA ASP A 90 12.05 -1.54 -8.92
C ASP A 90 10.87 -0.59 -8.66
N HIS A 91 11.00 0.29 -7.67
CA HIS A 91 9.95 1.24 -7.28
C HIS A 91 9.54 2.21 -8.41
N GLY A 92 10.46 2.62 -9.26
CA GLY A 92 10.19 3.53 -10.37
C GLY A 92 9.82 2.80 -11.66
N THR A 93 10.54 1.75 -11.98
CA THR A 93 10.37 1.02 -13.25
C THR A 93 9.07 0.22 -13.30
N VAL A 94 8.50 -0.18 -12.17
CA VAL A 94 7.16 -0.79 -12.15
C VAL A 94 6.12 0.13 -12.80
N TYR A 95 6.20 1.43 -12.57
CA TYR A 95 5.32 2.40 -13.19
C TYR A 95 5.63 2.61 -14.67
N THR A 96 6.89 2.92 -15.00
CA THR A 96 7.27 3.32 -16.37
C THR A 96 7.13 2.18 -17.38
N GLN A 97 7.34 0.94 -16.96
CA GLN A 97 7.25 -0.23 -17.85
C GLN A 97 5.83 -0.80 -18.00
N ASN A 98 4.89 -0.39 -17.16
CA ASN A 98 3.52 -0.91 -17.18
C ASN A 98 2.47 0.15 -17.55
N TYR A 99 2.88 1.30 -18.03
CA TYR A 99 1.96 2.39 -18.34
C TYR A 99 0.84 1.97 -19.32
N THR A 100 1.19 1.28 -20.39
CA THR A 100 0.20 0.76 -21.36
C THR A 100 -0.74 -0.24 -20.70
N SER A 101 -0.22 -1.15 -19.88
CA SER A 101 -1.04 -2.12 -19.16
C SER A 101 -2.04 -1.47 -18.21
N PHE A 102 -1.66 -0.36 -17.59
CA PHE A 102 -2.60 0.39 -16.72
C PHE A 102 -3.76 0.95 -17.52
N VAL A 103 -3.49 1.52 -18.71
CA VAL A 103 -4.52 2.04 -19.61
C VAL A 103 -5.43 0.91 -20.08
N ASP A 104 -4.86 -0.21 -20.54
CA ASP A 104 -5.61 -1.38 -21.03
C ASP A 104 -6.51 -1.96 -19.91
N ASN A 105 -6.03 -2.01 -18.69
CA ASN A 105 -6.82 -2.47 -17.54
C ASN A 105 -8.00 -1.55 -17.26
N ILE A 106 -7.80 -0.23 -17.34
CA ILE A 106 -8.89 0.74 -17.18
C ILE A 106 -9.92 0.55 -18.30
N ASP A 107 -9.48 0.48 -19.55
CA ASP A 107 -10.37 0.29 -20.71
C ASP A 107 -11.19 -0.99 -20.57
N SER A 108 -10.61 -2.08 -20.08
CA SER A 108 -11.29 -3.35 -19.90
C SER A 108 -12.46 -3.29 -18.91
N LEU A 109 -12.48 -2.31 -18.02
CA LEU A 109 -13.56 -2.13 -17.05
C LEU A 109 -14.79 -1.42 -17.63
N PHE A 110 -14.65 -0.81 -18.82
CA PHE A 110 -15.73 -0.05 -19.48
C PHE A 110 -16.30 -0.75 -20.73
N GLN A 111 -15.87 -1.98 -20.98
CA GLN A 111 -16.34 -2.78 -22.13
C GLN A 111 -17.52 -3.70 -21.81
#